data_6d8fd6e180052e02fcc37c8a4fc4ae7a
#
_entry.id   6d8fd6e180052e02fcc37c8a4fc4ae7a
#
_cell.length_a   1.000
_cell.length_b   1.000
_cell.length_c   1.000
_cell.angle_alpha   90.00
_cell.angle_beta   90.00
_cell.angle_gamma   90.00
#
_symmetry.space_group_name_H-M   'P 1'
#
loop_
_entity.id
_entity.type
_entity.pdbx_description
1 polymer ?
#
loop_
_entity_poly.entity_id
_entity_poly.type
_entity_poly.pdbx_seq_one_letter_code
_entity_poly.pdbx_strand_id
1 'polypeptide(L)'
;MSGTKPVADWTTGAETIAYQACGACKHIWYFRRGFCPACGSEDVATKDASGDGVVFAISVVTRAATAEARAHVPYAVVLVDAVEGFRMMGHGDRDLKIGDRVKARFERFTDHIVPYFAKG
;
A
#
# COMPACT_ATOMS: atom_id res chain seq x y z
N MET A 1 5.68 18.59 -18.78
CA MET A 1 5.69 17.86 -18.47
C MET A 1 6.06 17.19 -18.06
N SER A 2 6.14 17.46 -17.95
CA SER A 2 6.48 16.81 -17.49
C SER A 2 6.54 15.73 -17.37
N GLY A 3 6.95 15.36 -17.78
CA GLY A 3 7.00 13.97 -17.80
C GLY A 3 7.06 13.34 -16.50
N THR A 4 5.98 12.81 -16.10
CA THR A 4 5.95 11.95 -14.93
C THR A 4 6.71 10.69 -15.31
N LYS A 5 7.88 10.49 -14.75
CA LYS A 5 8.55 9.22 -14.90
C LYS A 5 7.68 8.13 -14.26
N PRO A 6 7.53 6.96 -14.88
CA PRO A 6 6.86 5.85 -14.22
C PRO A 6 7.56 5.52 -12.91
N VAL A 7 6.80 5.42 -11.84
CA VAL A 7 7.35 5.04 -10.54
C VAL A 7 7.34 3.51 -10.45
N ALA A 8 8.49 2.92 -10.15
CA ALA A 8 8.57 1.49 -9.91
C ALA A 8 8.05 1.20 -8.51
N ASP A 9 6.98 0.41 -8.42
CA ASP A 9 6.45 -0.07 -7.16
C ASP A 9 5.75 -1.43 -7.39
N TRP A 10 5.05 -1.93 -6.37
CA TRP A 10 4.43 -3.25 -6.48
C TRP A 10 3.38 -3.30 -7.59
N THR A 11 2.74 -2.18 -7.92
CA THR A 11 1.75 -2.16 -9.00
C THR A 11 2.38 -2.37 -10.38
N THR A 12 3.68 -2.14 -10.50
CA THR A 12 4.46 -2.39 -11.72
C THR A 12 5.38 -3.60 -11.61
N GLY A 13 5.25 -4.38 -10.52
CA GLY A 13 6.01 -5.60 -10.30
C GLY A 13 7.28 -5.44 -9.48
N ALA A 14 7.60 -4.25 -9.00
CA ALA A 14 8.76 -4.03 -8.12
C ALA A 14 8.38 -4.25 -6.65
N GLU A 15 9.27 -4.82 -5.87
CA GLU A 15 9.01 -5.09 -4.45
C GLU A 15 9.24 -3.83 -3.62
N THR A 16 8.41 -2.83 -3.86
CA THR A 16 8.52 -1.50 -3.26
C THR A 16 7.14 -0.90 -3.10
N ILE A 17 6.94 -0.15 -2.00
CA ILE A 17 5.75 0.66 -1.77
C ILE A 17 6.15 2.12 -1.96
N ALA A 18 5.58 2.80 -2.96
CA ALA A 18 5.85 4.21 -3.22
C ALA A 18 4.72 5.07 -2.68
N TYR A 19 5.06 6.24 -2.15
CA TYR A 19 4.11 7.24 -1.70
C TYR A 19 4.57 8.61 -2.15
N GLN A 20 3.74 9.62 -1.98
CA GLN A 20 4.06 10.97 -2.42
C GLN A 20 3.96 11.97 -1.26
N ALA A 21 4.79 13.02 -1.34
CA ALA A 21 4.81 14.09 -0.35
C ALA A 21 4.90 15.43 -1.07
N CYS A 22 4.18 16.42 -0.55
CA CYS A 22 4.24 17.79 -1.07
C CYS A 22 5.41 18.54 -0.45
N GLY A 23 6.25 19.15 -1.30
CA GLY A 23 7.35 19.98 -0.83
C GLY A 23 6.90 21.32 -0.27
N ALA A 24 5.69 21.78 -0.63
CA ALA A 24 5.16 23.06 -0.18
C ALA A 24 4.45 22.98 1.18
N CYS A 25 3.46 22.09 1.33
CA CYS A 25 2.65 22.00 2.56
C CYS A 25 2.93 20.77 3.40
N LYS A 26 3.81 19.89 2.95
CA LYS A 26 4.22 18.66 3.64
C LYS A 26 3.13 17.59 3.74
N HIS A 27 2.04 17.72 2.99
CA HIS A 27 1.00 16.70 2.95
C HIS A 27 1.54 15.40 2.34
N ILE A 28 1.12 14.27 2.87
CA ILE A 28 1.56 12.93 2.44
C ILE A 28 0.33 12.12 2.03
N TRP A 29 0.44 11.42 0.90
CA TRP A 29 -0.64 10.57 0.40
C TRP A 29 -0.07 9.36 -0.33
N TYR A 30 -0.92 8.38 -0.59
CA TYR A 30 -0.50 7.13 -1.21
C TYR A 30 -0.77 7.10 -2.72
N PHE A 31 -1.99 7.45 -3.14
CA PHE A 31 -2.35 7.37 -4.55
C PHE A 31 -1.64 8.45 -5.35
N ARG A 32 -1.01 8.02 -6.45
CA ARG A 32 -0.16 8.89 -7.27
C ARG A 32 -0.95 10.01 -7.92
N ARG A 33 -0.47 11.24 -7.78
CA ARG A 33 -1.06 12.43 -8.38
C ARG A 33 0.04 13.34 -8.91
N GLY A 34 -0.29 14.16 -9.91
CA GLY A 34 0.64 15.14 -10.46
C GLY A 34 0.70 16.44 -9.66
N PHE A 35 -0.15 16.59 -8.64
CA PHE A 35 -0.20 17.77 -7.79
C PHE A 35 -0.67 17.36 -6.40
N CYS A 36 -0.38 18.22 -5.41
CA CYS A 36 -0.82 17.96 -4.04
C CYS A 36 -2.35 18.07 -3.93
N PRO A 37 -3.03 17.04 -3.41
CA PRO A 37 -4.49 17.11 -3.25
C PRO A 37 -4.93 18.09 -2.16
N ALA A 38 -4.03 18.52 -1.28
CA ALA A 38 -4.36 19.44 -0.20
C ALA A 38 -4.17 20.91 -0.59
N CYS A 39 -3.08 21.26 -1.28
CA CYS A 39 -2.77 22.66 -1.59
C CYS A 39 -2.64 22.96 -3.08
N GLY A 40 -2.66 21.95 -3.94
CA GLY A 40 -2.58 22.12 -5.40
C GLY A 40 -1.19 22.35 -5.96
N SER A 41 -0.15 22.36 -5.12
CA SER A 41 1.23 22.53 -5.58
C SER A 41 1.67 21.39 -6.49
N GLU A 42 2.45 21.70 -7.51
CA GLU A 42 3.08 20.69 -8.37
C GLU A 42 4.41 20.20 -7.81
N ASP A 43 4.84 20.72 -6.67
CA ASP A 43 6.07 20.28 -6.00
C ASP A 43 5.82 18.97 -5.25
N VAL A 44 5.78 17.88 -6.01
CA VAL A 44 5.45 16.54 -5.51
C VAL A 44 6.67 15.64 -5.64
N ALA A 45 7.09 15.06 -4.52
CA ALA A 45 8.18 14.07 -4.48
C ALA A 45 7.59 12.68 -4.29
N THR A 46 8.13 11.70 -5.02
CA THR A 46 7.79 10.28 -4.83
C THR A 46 8.90 9.63 -4.02
N LYS A 47 8.53 8.91 -2.99
CA LYS A 47 9.46 8.29 -2.06
C LYS A 47 9.11 6.82 -1.84
N ASP A 48 10.10 6.03 -1.42
CA ASP A 48 9.90 4.63 -1.05
C ASP A 48 9.59 4.53 0.44
N ALA A 49 8.56 3.75 0.77
CA ALA A 49 8.18 3.50 2.15
C ALA A 49 8.98 2.34 2.73
N SER A 50 9.18 2.35 4.04
CA SER A 50 9.87 1.26 4.75
C SER A 50 9.05 -0.03 4.78
N GLY A 51 7.74 0.06 4.68
CA GLY A 51 6.83 -1.05 4.87
C GLY A 51 6.35 -1.24 6.30
N ASP A 52 6.87 -0.45 7.23
CA ASP A 52 6.44 -0.51 8.62
C ASP A 52 5.14 0.27 8.82
N GLY A 53 4.25 -0.26 9.63
CA GLY A 53 2.98 0.39 9.90
C GLY A 53 2.21 -0.27 11.03
N VAL A 54 0.96 0.19 11.20
CA VAL A 54 0.05 -0.30 12.22
C VAL A 54 -1.29 -0.62 11.56
N VAL A 55 -1.88 -1.75 11.93
CA VAL A 55 -3.16 -2.17 11.36
C VAL A 55 -4.26 -1.20 11.80
N PHE A 56 -4.93 -0.58 10.84
CA PHE A 56 -6.09 0.27 11.07
C PHE A 56 -7.40 -0.53 10.98
N ALA A 57 -7.49 -1.45 10.03
CA ALA A 57 -8.67 -2.30 9.83
C ALA A 57 -8.25 -3.61 9.17
N ILE A 58 -9.06 -4.64 9.37
CA ILE A 58 -8.83 -5.96 8.77
C ILE A 58 -10.18 -6.57 8.37
N SER A 59 -10.19 -7.24 7.23
CA SER A 59 -11.34 -7.99 6.74
C SER A 59 -10.86 -9.32 6.18
N VAL A 60 -11.54 -10.41 6.51
CA VAL A 60 -11.20 -11.72 5.97
C VAL A 60 -12.16 -12.03 4.83
N VAL A 61 -11.58 -12.31 3.66
CA VAL A 61 -12.34 -12.65 2.46
C VAL A 61 -12.50 -14.16 2.40
N THR A 62 -13.72 -14.64 2.43
CA THR A 62 -14.05 -16.07 2.37
C THR A 62 -14.64 -16.47 1.02
N ARG A 63 -15.11 -15.50 0.24
CA ARG A 63 -15.64 -15.71 -1.11
C ARG A 63 -14.97 -14.71 -2.05
N ALA A 64 -14.37 -15.22 -3.11
CA ALA A 64 -13.70 -14.39 -4.09
C ALA A 64 -14.51 -14.34 -5.39
N ALA A 65 -14.45 -13.20 -6.09
CA ALA A 65 -15.20 -12.97 -7.31
C ALA A 65 -14.62 -13.72 -8.51
N THR A 66 -13.34 -14.04 -8.49
CA THR A 66 -12.66 -14.71 -9.61
C THR A 66 -12.21 -16.11 -9.23
N ALA A 67 -12.06 -16.98 -10.22
CA ALA A 67 -11.57 -18.33 -10.00
C ALA A 67 -10.13 -18.34 -9.46
N GLU A 68 -9.31 -17.42 -9.96
CA GLU A 68 -7.92 -17.29 -9.53
C GLU A 68 -7.84 -16.92 -8.05
N ALA A 69 -8.65 -15.96 -7.62
CA ALA A 69 -8.66 -15.53 -6.22
C ALA A 69 -9.25 -16.58 -5.29
N ARG A 70 -10.16 -17.43 -5.79
CA ARG A 70 -10.76 -18.52 -4.99
C ARG A 70 -9.73 -19.51 -4.49
N ALA A 71 -8.62 -19.67 -5.21
CA ALA A 71 -7.54 -20.56 -4.79
C ALA A 71 -6.82 -20.04 -3.53
N HIS A 72 -6.98 -18.76 -3.20
CA HIS A 72 -6.31 -18.12 -2.08
C HIS A 72 -7.22 -17.87 -0.87
N VAL A 73 -8.53 -18.08 -1.00
CA VAL A 73 -9.44 -17.88 0.15
C VAL A 73 -9.30 -19.00 1.16
N PRO A 74 -9.45 -18.73 2.49
CA PRO A 74 -9.66 -17.38 3.02
C PRO A 74 -8.36 -16.59 3.07
N TYR A 75 -8.45 -15.30 2.75
CA TYR A 75 -7.29 -14.41 2.89
C TYR A 75 -7.73 -13.10 3.56
N ALA A 76 -6.79 -12.40 4.17
CA ALA A 76 -7.09 -11.14 4.85
C ALA A 76 -6.68 -9.95 4.00
N VAL A 77 -7.54 -8.93 3.99
CA VAL A 77 -7.24 -7.61 3.43
C VAL A 77 -7.13 -6.66 4.61
N VAL A 78 -6.01 -5.94 4.69
CA VAL A 78 -5.75 -5.04 5.81
C VAL A 78 -5.57 -3.61 5.30
N LEU A 79 -6.05 -2.66 6.10
CA LEU A 79 -5.71 -1.24 5.97
C LEU A 79 -4.63 -0.95 6.99
N VAL A 80 -3.54 -0.37 6.54
CA VAL A 80 -2.36 -0.12 7.37
C VAL A 80 -2.04 1.37 7.33
N ASP A 81 -1.85 1.95 8.52
CA ASP A 81 -1.30 3.30 8.64
C ASP A 81 0.22 3.17 8.65
N ALA A 82 0.84 3.60 7.56
CA ALA A 82 2.29 3.54 7.42
C ALA A 82 2.96 4.56 8.33
N VAL A 83 4.15 4.23 8.82
CA VAL A 83 4.89 5.14 9.71
C VAL A 83 5.23 6.45 9.02
N GLU A 84 5.28 6.48 7.69
CA GLU A 84 5.52 7.69 6.92
C GLU A 84 4.33 8.65 6.89
N GLY A 85 3.13 8.19 7.29
CA GLY A 85 1.97 9.06 7.42
C GLY A 85 0.89 8.90 6.36
N PHE A 86 0.90 7.84 5.60
CA PHE A 86 -0.17 7.53 4.65
C PHE A 86 -0.85 6.22 5.02
N ARG A 87 -2.02 5.98 4.44
CA ARG A 87 -2.78 4.74 4.65
C ARG A 87 -2.87 3.97 3.35
N MET A 88 -2.67 2.67 3.42
CA MET A 88 -2.78 1.81 2.24
C MET A 88 -3.45 0.49 2.56
N MET A 89 -3.91 -0.19 1.52
CA MET A 89 -4.51 -1.52 1.61
C MET A 89 -3.51 -2.56 1.08
N GLY A 90 -3.46 -3.70 1.74
CA GLY A 90 -2.68 -4.84 1.27
C GLY A 90 -3.25 -6.13 1.83
N HIS A 91 -2.58 -7.23 1.58
CA HIS A 91 -2.92 -8.50 2.21
C HIS A 91 -2.18 -8.62 3.54
N GLY A 92 -2.57 -9.56 4.37
CA GLY A 92 -1.91 -9.76 5.65
C GLY A 92 -2.30 -11.07 6.31
N ASP A 93 -1.69 -11.35 7.47
CA ASP A 93 -2.02 -12.53 8.25
C ASP A 93 -3.45 -12.42 8.79
N ARG A 94 -4.18 -13.53 8.76
CA ARG A 94 -5.57 -13.55 9.19
C ARG A 94 -5.76 -13.34 10.70
N ASP A 95 -4.71 -13.49 11.47
CA ASP A 95 -4.75 -13.31 12.91
C ASP A 95 -4.33 -11.91 13.37
N LEU A 96 -4.07 -11.00 12.43
CA LEU A 96 -3.78 -9.61 12.75
C LEU A 96 -4.98 -8.95 13.40
N LYS A 97 -4.70 -8.00 14.30
CA LYS A 97 -5.70 -7.22 15.01
C LYS A 97 -5.42 -5.74 14.82
N ILE A 98 -6.47 -4.93 14.92
CA ILE A 98 -6.33 -3.47 14.89
C ILE A 98 -5.34 -3.04 15.97
N GLY A 99 -4.36 -2.23 15.59
CA GLY A 99 -3.30 -1.78 16.48
C GLY A 99 -2.02 -2.60 16.43
N ASP A 100 -2.02 -3.76 15.77
CA ASP A 100 -0.81 -4.56 15.62
C ASP A 100 0.22 -3.85 14.75
N ARG A 101 1.48 -3.92 15.14
CA ARG A 101 2.58 -3.47 14.31
C ARG A 101 2.85 -4.51 13.23
N VAL A 102 3.04 -4.03 12.01
CA VAL A 102 3.25 -4.90 10.86
C VAL A 102 4.40 -4.39 10.00
N LYS A 103 4.95 -5.30 9.22
CA LYS A 103 5.96 -4.98 8.23
C LYS A 103 5.56 -5.61 6.90
N ALA A 104 5.70 -4.87 5.82
CA ALA A 104 5.34 -5.33 4.49
C ALA A 104 6.43 -6.23 3.92
N ARG A 105 5.99 -7.28 3.26
CA ARG A 105 6.77 -8.05 2.31
C ARG A 105 5.91 -8.19 1.06
N PHE A 106 6.41 -8.85 0.03
CA PHE A 106 5.67 -8.98 -1.22
C PHE A 106 5.46 -10.45 -1.52
N GLU A 107 4.21 -10.81 -1.82
CA GLU A 107 3.83 -12.19 -2.12
C GLU A 107 3.04 -12.22 -3.41
N ARG A 108 3.13 -13.32 -4.12
CA ARG A 108 2.37 -13.51 -5.33
C ARG A 108 0.92 -13.82 -4.98
N PHE A 109 0.03 -13.05 -5.60
CA PHE A 109 -1.40 -13.30 -5.52
C PHE A 109 -1.94 -13.32 -6.96
N THR A 110 -2.48 -14.45 -7.37
CA THR A 110 -2.86 -14.74 -8.75
C THR A 110 -1.63 -14.63 -9.68
N ASP A 111 -1.58 -13.67 -10.59
CA ASP A 111 -0.48 -13.48 -11.54
C ASP A 111 0.36 -12.23 -11.26
N HIS A 112 0.16 -11.58 -10.11
CA HIS A 112 0.89 -10.37 -9.74
C HIS A 112 1.31 -10.43 -8.27
N ILE A 113 2.20 -9.52 -7.88
CA ILE A 113 2.62 -9.42 -6.48
C ILE A 113 1.75 -8.38 -5.77
N VAL A 114 1.59 -8.56 -4.46
CA VAL A 114 0.86 -7.63 -3.59
C VAL A 114 1.65 -7.44 -2.31
N PRO A 115 1.50 -6.28 -1.64
CA PRO A 115 2.06 -6.11 -0.30
C PRO A 115 1.37 -7.09 0.65
N TYR A 116 2.17 -7.75 1.47
CA TYR A 116 1.69 -8.68 2.49
C TYR A 116 2.22 -8.21 3.83
N PHE A 117 1.33 -7.82 4.72
CA PHE A 117 1.70 -7.30 6.03
C PHE A 117 1.72 -8.43 7.06
N ALA A 118 2.88 -8.68 7.61
CA ALA A 118 3.08 -9.66 8.66
C ALA A 118 3.40 -8.95 9.97
N LYS A 119 3.13 -9.63 11.08
CA LYS A 119 3.44 -9.10 12.41
C LYS A 119 4.93 -8.80 12.50
N GLY A 120 5.24 -7.56 12.81
CA GLY A 120 6.61 -7.07 12.86
C GLY A 120 7.23 -7.09 14.25
#